data_8d00a00a93925860679afc2043ddc41a
#
_entry.id   8d00a00a93925860679afc2043ddc41a
#
_cell.length_a   1.000
_cell.length_b   1.000
_cell.length_c   1.000
_cell.angle_alpha   90.00
_cell.angle_beta   90.00
_cell.angle_gamma   90.00
#
_symmetry.space_group_name_H-M   'P 1'
#
loop_
_entity.id
_entity.type
_entity.pdbx_description
1 polymer ?
#
loop_
_entity_poly.entity_id
_entity_poly.type
_entity_poly.pdbx_seq_one_letter_code
_entity_poly.pdbx_strand_id
1 'polypeptide(L)'
;MFSSQNAGRAFKVAVAGLTILATTWFPAVGQRGGGGGGRQLSPQQIELREELKQGLEAYKIGHLDEAILHFRKAAVLDPENPTAKVYLGTALAQKIAPGVDTPENLKIAQQAIDLFQEVLEKAPYDVKSMKQIAGIEFSIKKLDEAKAWQKKVLAVDAKDAEAAYVVGVIDGMEAHQNALAVLQRAGIKDDGEGNAKAPAKTMEAIKAQNGALVEEALQSLSQAVENRPNYADAMANLGLVYRRKADLDYGNEQARLDDVAKAMEWRAKAISARKALMEKPGAGSDSAKPQQ
;
A
#
# COMPACT_ATOMS: atom_id res chain seq x y z
N MET A 1 -27.15 -5.01 -5.62
CA MET A 1 -26.72 -3.64 -5.93
C MET A 1 -25.36 -3.40 -5.33
N PHE A 2 -24.29 -3.60 -6.10
CA PHE A 2 -22.94 -3.18 -5.73
C PHE A 2 -22.70 -1.85 -6.42
N SER A 3 -22.81 -0.76 -5.66
CA SER A 3 -22.57 0.57 -6.17
C SER A 3 -21.08 0.81 -6.38
N SER A 4 -20.74 1.68 -7.33
CA SER A 4 -19.39 2.22 -7.57
C SER A 4 -18.71 2.78 -6.31
N GLN A 5 -19.46 2.95 -5.21
CA GLN A 5 -18.95 3.30 -3.89
C GLN A 5 -18.11 2.21 -3.21
N ASN A 6 -18.25 0.93 -3.59
CA ASN A 6 -17.46 -0.16 -2.97
C ASN A 6 -16.07 -0.30 -3.59
N ALA A 7 -15.89 0.02 -4.88
CA ALA A 7 -14.56 0.13 -5.47
C ALA A 7 -13.78 1.29 -4.85
N GLY A 8 -14.45 2.43 -4.61
CA GLY A 8 -13.87 3.57 -3.90
C GLY A 8 -13.57 3.29 -2.40
N ARG A 9 -14.29 2.35 -1.76
CA ARG A 9 -14.00 1.92 -0.39
C ARG A 9 -12.82 0.95 -0.32
N ALA A 10 -12.66 0.03 -1.28
CA ALA A 10 -11.46 -0.82 -1.39
C ALA A 10 -10.22 0.05 -1.64
N PHE A 11 -10.34 1.08 -2.47
CA PHE A 11 -9.30 2.08 -2.72
C PHE A 11 -8.94 2.88 -1.44
N LYS A 12 -9.95 3.31 -0.65
CA LYS A 12 -9.73 4.00 0.64
C LYS A 12 -9.10 3.08 1.70
N VAL A 13 -9.40 1.79 1.69
CA VAL A 13 -8.82 0.81 2.63
C VAL A 13 -7.36 0.49 2.27
N ALA A 14 -7.01 0.40 0.98
CA ALA A 14 -5.62 0.23 0.56
C ALA A 14 -4.75 1.46 0.91
N VAL A 15 -5.31 2.68 0.82
CA VAL A 15 -4.63 3.92 1.23
C VAL A 15 -4.60 4.09 2.75
N ALA A 16 -5.62 3.61 3.46
CA ALA A 16 -5.64 3.66 4.94
C ALA A 16 -4.69 2.63 5.58
N GLY A 17 -4.38 1.52 4.90
CA GLY A 17 -3.34 0.57 5.33
C GLY A 17 -1.92 1.10 5.17
N LEU A 18 -1.72 2.13 4.36
CA LEU A 18 -0.49 2.93 4.24
C LEU A 18 -0.43 4.08 5.27
N THR A 19 -1.22 4.04 6.34
CA THR A 19 -0.90 4.85 7.49
C THR A 19 0.50 4.47 7.94
N ILE A 20 1.46 5.28 7.53
CA ILE A 20 2.82 5.30 8.04
C ILE A 20 2.68 5.26 9.55
N LEU A 21 2.85 4.07 10.12
CA LEU A 21 3.12 3.93 11.54
C LEU A 21 4.45 4.67 11.77
N ALA A 22 4.34 5.97 12.01
CA ALA A 22 5.42 6.82 12.49
C ALA A 22 5.89 6.38 13.91
N THR A 23 5.41 5.23 14.35
CA THR A 23 5.79 4.60 15.59
C THR A 23 6.97 3.69 15.31
N THR A 24 8.12 4.11 15.81
CA THR A 24 9.34 3.30 16.05
C THR A 24 10.45 3.30 15.01
N TRP A 25 10.69 4.36 14.27
CA TRP A 25 12.02 4.50 13.69
C TRP A 25 12.79 5.70 14.26
N PHE A 26 13.00 5.69 15.56
CA PHE A 26 14.20 6.27 16.12
C PHE A 26 15.26 5.15 16.13
N PRO A 27 16.35 5.24 15.38
CA PRO A 27 17.55 4.59 15.84
C PRO A 27 17.77 5.20 17.23
N ALA A 28 17.59 4.39 18.26
CA ALA A 28 18.11 4.73 19.57
C ALA A 28 19.55 5.19 19.30
N VAL A 29 19.85 6.44 19.50
CA VAL A 29 21.22 6.92 19.58
C VAL A 29 21.80 6.12 20.74
N GLY A 30 22.41 4.99 20.37
CA GLY A 30 22.93 4.04 21.32
C GLY A 30 23.90 4.77 22.22
N GLN A 31 23.50 4.95 23.47
CA GLN A 31 24.45 5.01 24.57
C GLN A 31 25.17 3.66 24.63
N ARG A 32 26.13 3.46 23.72
CA ARG A 32 27.19 2.52 23.99
C ARG A 32 28.07 3.19 25.04
N GLY A 33 27.83 2.84 26.31
CA GLY A 33 28.81 2.99 27.38
C GLY A 33 30.07 2.23 26.97
N GLY A 34 31.14 2.97 26.71
CA GLY A 34 32.48 2.47 26.41
C GLY A 34 33.40 3.68 26.38
N GLY A 35 34.24 3.86 27.40
CA GLY A 35 35.11 5.00 27.65
C GLY A 35 36.00 5.37 26.45
N GLY A 36 36.13 6.67 26.23
CA GLY A 36 37.06 7.27 25.27
C GLY A 36 36.51 8.57 24.73
N GLY A 37 37.04 9.72 25.18
CA GLY A 37 37.00 11.04 24.62
C GLY A 37 35.74 11.45 23.88
N GLY A 38 34.82 12.14 24.51
CA GLY A 38 33.62 12.67 23.88
C GLY A 38 34.00 13.57 22.71
N ARG A 39 33.85 13.05 21.49
CA ARG A 39 34.03 13.83 20.25
C ARG A 39 33.01 14.96 20.30
N GLN A 40 33.46 16.17 20.57
CA GLN A 40 32.59 17.35 20.49
C GLN A 40 32.00 17.41 19.06
N LEU A 41 30.68 17.53 18.97
CA LEU A 41 30.01 17.71 17.69
C LEU A 41 30.46 19.05 17.08
N SER A 42 30.65 19.07 15.77
CA SER A 42 30.87 20.32 15.06
C SER A 42 29.61 21.21 15.14
N PRO A 43 29.74 22.53 15.00
CA PRO A 43 28.60 23.44 14.95
C PRO A 43 27.55 23.00 13.92
N GLN A 44 28.00 22.56 12.74
CA GLN A 44 27.13 22.04 11.67
C GLN A 44 26.38 20.76 12.10
N GLN A 45 27.02 19.87 12.85
CA GLN A 45 26.35 18.66 13.37
C GLN A 45 25.32 18.98 14.46
N ILE A 46 25.56 20.03 15.24
CA ILE A 46 24.59 20.52 16.26
C ILE A 46 23.39 21.11 15.52
N GLU A 47 23.62 21.97 14.54
CA GLU A 47 22.55 22.58 13.73
C GLU A 47 21.72 21.53 12.98
N LEU A 48 22.37 20.56 12.35
CA LEU A 48 21.68 19.43 11.70
C LEU A 48 20.73 18.70 12.67
N ARG A 49 21.18 18.40 13.89
CA ARG A 49 20.36 17.71 14.88
C ARG A 49 19.18 18.58 15.33
N GLU A 50 19.37 19.86 15.49
CA GLU A 50 18.31 20.79 15.88
C GLU A 50 17.26 20.91 14.78
N GLU A 51 17.68 21.04 13.50
CA GLU A 51 16.76 21.08 12.35
C GLU A 51 15.97 19.76 12.22
N LEU A 52 16.60 18.60 12.39
CA LEU A 52 15.89 17.32 12.39
C LEU A 52 14.89 17.21 13.54
N LYS A 53 15.24 17.69 14.73
CA LYS A 53 14.36 17.68 15.91
C LYS A 53 13.14 18.57 15.69
N GLN A 54 13.34 19.83 15.27
CA GLN A 54 12.26 20.77 15.00
C GLN A 54 11.33 20.26 13.89
N GLY A 55 11.90 19.69 12.83
CA GLY A 55 11.12 19.06 11.78
C GLY A 55 10.26 17.88 12.27
N LEU A 56 10.79 17.05 13.17
CA LEU A 56 10.04 15.95 13.77
C LEU A 56 8.92 16.44 14.71
N GLU A 57 9.16 17.50 15.48
CA GLU A 57 8.14 18.11 16.35
C GLU A 57 7.00 18.69 15.51
N ALA A 58 7.32 19.47 14.47
CA ALA A 58 6.33 19.99 13.52
C ALA A 58 5.55 18.86 12.81
N TYR A 59 6.25 17.80 12.38
CA TYR A 59 5.62 16.65 11.74
C TYR A 59 4.60 15.95 12.66
N LYS A 60 4.95 15.73 13.93
CA LYS A 60 4.09 15.05 14.92
C LYS A 60 2.78 15.81 15.18
N ILE A 61 2.80 17.12 15.10
CA ILE A 61 1.59 17.95 15.29
C ILE A 61 0.88 18.30 13.98
N GLY A 62 1.32 17.72 12.86
CA GLY A 62 0.68 17.88 11.54
C GLY A 62 1.05 19.16 10.79
N HIS A 63 2.02 19.93 11.26
CA HIS A 63 2.53 21.14 10.60
C HIS A 63 3.50 20.76 9.48
N LEU A 64 2.96 20.15 8.42
CA LEU A 64 3.78 19.55 7.35
C LEU A 64 4.68 20.55 6.62
N ASP A 65 4.24 21.79 6.39
CA ASP A 65 5.06 22.79 5.69
C ASP A 65 6.27 23.21 6.52
N GLU A 66 6.09 23.35 7.82
CA GLU A 66 7.16 23.64 8.77
C GLU A 66 8.13 22.46 8.88
N ALA A 67 7.61 21.25 8.98
CA ALA A 67 8.42 20.02 8.98
C ALA A 67 9.28 19.93 7.72
N ILE A 68 8.70 20.15 6.54
CA ILE A 68 9.41 20.15 5.26
C ILE A 68 10.51 21.22 5.23
N LEU A 69 10.25 22.42 5.76
CA LEU A 69 11.25 23.49 5.83
C LEU A 69 12.48 23.04 6.65
N HIS A 70 12.26 22.51 7.84
CA HIS A 70 13.32 22.03 8.73
C HIS A 70 14.07 20.83 8.13
N PHE A 71 13.37 19.85 7.56
CA PHE A 71 14.02 18.70 6.91
C PHE A 71 14.82 19.10 5.67
N ARG A 72 14.38 20.12 4.91
CA ARG A 72 15.17 20.66 3.79
C ARG A 72 16.47 21.31 4.27
N LYS A 73 16.42 22.11 5.35
CA LYS A 73 17.63 22.68 5.93
C LYS A 73 18.59 21.57 6.40
N ALA A 74 18.06 20.56 7.07
CA ALA A 74 18.86 19.40 7.48
C ALA A 74 19.52 18.69 6.30
N ALA A 75 18.81 18.50 5.19
CA ALA A 75 19.35 17.89 3.97
C ALA A 75 20.40 18.78 3.27
N VAL A 76 20.32 20.10 3.40
CA VAL A 76 21.35 21.04 2.91
C VAL A 76 22.60 21.01 3.80
N LEU A 77 22.44 20.93 5.13
CA LEU A 77 23.56 20.84 6.06
C LEU A 77 24.37 19.55 5.88
N ASP A 78 23.71 18.44 5.58
CA ASP A 78 24.37 17.17 5.28
C ASP A 78 23.64 16.45 4.15
N PRO A 79 24.02 16.72 2.88
CA PRO A 79 23.40 16.12 1.70
C PRO A 79 23.55 14.60 1.62
N GLU A 80 24.50 14.04 2.36
CA GLU A 80 24.76 12.61 2.41
C GLU A 80 23.96 11.90 3.52
N ASN A 81 23.22 12.65 4.34
CA ASN A 81 22.48 12.12 5.47
C ASN A 81 21.19 11.40 5.03
N PRO A 82 21.13 10.08 5.13
CA PRO A 82 19.94 9.34 4.70
C PRO A 82 18.72 9.65 5.58
N THR A 83 18.92 9.99 6.86
CA THR A 83 17.82 10.31 7.77
C THR A 83 17.11 11.60 7.36
N ALA A 84 17.87 12.64 6.98
CA ALA A 84 17.30 13.90 6.51
C ALA A 84 16.47 13.68 5.22
N LYS A 85 17.00 12.88 4.29
CA LYS A 85 16.29 12.51 3.05
C LYS A 85 15.01 11.72 3.31
N VAL A 86 15.07 10.71 4.18
CA VAL A 86 13.90 9.89 4.54
C VAL A 86 12.82 10.75 5.20
N TYR A 87 13.18 11.63 6.14
CA TYR A 87 12.20 12.48 6.81
C TYR A 87 11.58 13.50 5.85
N LEU A 88 12.40 14.13 5.00
CA LEU A 88 11.90 15.05 3.97
C LEU A 88 10.95 14.34 2.99
N GLY A 89 11.38 13.19 2.46
CA GLY A 89 10.57 12.36 1.56
C GLY A 89 9.24 11.93 2.20
N THR A 90 9.28 11.53 3.48
CA THR A 90 8.08 11.14 4.24
C THR A 90 7.13 12.33 4.43
N ALA A 91 7.65 13.52 4.78
CA ALA A 91 6.82 14.70 4.95
C ALA A 91 6.20 15.18 3.63
N LEU A 92 6.94 15.11 2.53
CA LEU A 92 6.42 15.38 1.18
C LEU A 92 5.34 14.37 0.78
N ALA A 93 5.55 13.08 1.04
CA ALA A 93 4.59 12.03 0.73
C ALA A 93 3.23 12.25 1.45
N GLN A 94 3.24 12.78 2.66
CA GLN A 94 2.02 13.14 3.39
C GLN A 94 1.23 14.30 2.75
N LYS A 95 1.87 15.14 1.95
CA LYS A 95 1.19 16.22 1.21
C LYS A 95 0.54 15.77 -0.09
N ILE A 96 0.85 14.56 -0.55
CA ILE A 96 0.28 14.03 -1.79
C ILE A 96 -1.20 13.78 -1.59
N ALA A 97 -2.03 14.40 -2.44
CA ALA A 97 -3.46 14.14 -2.48
C ALA A 97 -3.73 12.89 -3.33
N PRO A 98 -4.23 11.77 -2.74
CA PRO A 98 -4.41 10.53 -3.47
C PRO A 98 -5.42 10.66 -4.61
N GLY A 99 -5.04 10.17 -5.79
CA GLY A 99 -5.89 10.15 -6.97
C GLY A 99 -6.02 11.49 -7.69
N VAL A 100 -5.37 12.55 -7.18
CA VAL A 100 -5.37 13.88 -7.79
C VAL A 100 -4.22 13.97 -8.79
N ASP A 101 -4.55 14.32 -10.04
CA ASP A 101 -3.63 14.41 -11.19
C ASP A 101 -3.39 15.87 -11.57
N THR A 102 -2.81 16.65 -10.64
CA THR A 102 -2.36 18.03 -10.92
C THR A 102 -0.84 18.08 -11.02
N PRO A 103 -0.28 19.00 -11.84
CA PRO A 103 1.15 19.15 -11.95
C PRO A 103 1.86 19.36 -10.60
N GLU A 104 1.24 20.09 -9.69
CA GLU A 104 1.76 20.35 -8.34
C GLU A 104 1.82 19.07 -7.51
N ASN A 105 0.76 18.27 -7.54
CA ASN A 105 0.71 16.99 -6.81
C ASN A 105 1.74 16.00 -7.34
N LEU A 106 1.84 15.89 -8.67
CA LEU A 106 2.83 15.02 -9.32
C LEU A 106 4.28 15.48 -9.05
N LYS A 107 4.52 16.80 -8.99
CA LYS A 107 5.83 17.36 -8.65
C LYS A 107 6.23 17.00 -7.21
N ILE A 108 5.29 17.11 -6.25
CA ILE A 108 5.55 16.72 -4.86
C ILE A 108 5.85 15.22 -4.78
N ALA A 109 5.09 14.39 -5.50
CA ALA A 109 5.30 12.95 -5.56
C ALA A 109 6.69 12.61 -6.11
N GLN A 110 7.09 13.24 -7.23
CA GLN A 110 8.41 13.00 -7.82
C GLN A 110 9.53 13.40 -6.87
N GLN A 111 9.44 14.57 -6.22
CA GLN A 111 10.44 15.00 -5.23
C GLN A 111 10.60 13.98 -4.08
N ALA A 112 9.50 13.42 -3.61
CA ALA A 112 9.56 12.41 -2.55
C ALA A 112 10.19 11.10 -3.05
N ILE A 113 9.85 10.67 -4.27
CA ILE A 113 10.42 9.47 -4.91
C ILE A 113 11.93 9.63 -5.09
N ASP A 114 12.39 10.77 -5.62
CA ASP A 114 13.81 11.03 -5.86
C ASP A 114 14.62 10.89 -4.56
N LEU A 115 14.12 11.45 -3.45
CA LEU A 115 14.77 11.33 -2.14
C LEU A 115 14.90 9.88 -1.66
N PHE A 116 13.86 9.06 -1.83
CA PHE A 116 13.94 7.65 -1.46
C PHE A 116 14.83 6.86 -2.42
N GLN A 117 14.90 7.21 -3.70
CA GLN A 117 15.82 6.61 -4.65
C GLN A 117 17.28 6.91 -4.29
N GLU A 118 17.60 8.15 -3.89
CA GLU A 118 18.92 8.50 -3.38
C GLU A 118 19.32 7.70 -2.13
N VAL A 119 18.36 7.36 -1.26
CA VAL A 119 18.60 6.45 -0.12
C VAL A 119 18.91 5.04 -0.63
N LEU A 120 18.17 4.56 -1.64
CA LEU A 120 18.37 3.22 -2.21
C LEU A 120 19.67 3.08 -2.99
N GLU A 121 20.24 4.16 -3.53
CA GLU A 121 21.58 4.13 -4.14
C GLU A 121 22.66 3.67 -3.13
N LYS A 122 22.50 4.04 -1.86
CA LYS A 122 23.43 3.68 -0.77
C LYS A 122 23.00 2.44 0.00
N ALA A 123 21.70 2.20 0.07
CA ALA A 123 21.09 1.07 0.75
C ALA A 123 20.10 0.34 -0.17
N PRO A 124 20.59 -0.45 -1.15
CA PRO A 124 19.75 -1.05 -2.21
C PRO A 124 18.66 -2.00 -1.69
N TYR A 125 18.77 -2.47 -0.46
CA TYR A 125 17.82 -3.38 0.18
C TYR A 125 17.00 -2.73 1.29
N ASP A 126 16.93 -1.39 1.33
CA ASP A 126 16.06 -0.70 2.30
C ASP A 126 14.58 -0.85 1.92
N VAL A 127 13.95 -1.90 2.47
CA VAL A 127 12.53 -2.23 2.26
C VAL A 127 11.62 -1.05 2.56
N LYS A 128 11.98 -0.19 3.54
CA LYS A 128 11.15 0.95 3.92
C LYS A 128 11.08 1.99 2.80
N SER A 129 12.21 2.36 2.24
CA SER A 129 12.25 3.28 1.09
C SER A 129 11.53 2.71 -0.13
N MET A 130 11.69 1.39 -0.41
CA MET A 130 10.95 0.73 -1.49
C MET A 130 9.44 0.82 -1.29
N LYS A 131 8.95 0.56 -0.08
CA LYS A 131 7.52 0.67 0.27
C LYS A 131 7.01 2.10 0.19
N GLN A 132 7.81 3.09 0.57
CA GLN A 132 7.44 4.50 0.42
C GLN A 132 7.24 4.88 -1.05
N ILE A 133 8.17 4.50 -1.92
CA ILE A 133 8.03 4.74 -3.36
C ILE A 133 6.78 4.04 -3.89
N ALA A 134 6.58 2.76 -3.58
CA ALA A 134 5.39 2.01 -3.99
C ALA A 134 4.08 2.69 -3.56
N GLY A 135 4.02 3.19 -2.32
CA GLY A 135 2.85 3.91 -1.80
C GLY A 135 2.60 5.23 -2.51
N ILE A 136 3.65 5.98 -2.83
CA ILE A 136 3.56 7.22 -3.59
C ILE A 136 3.04 6.93 -5.00
N GLU A 137 3.65 5.97 -5.72
CA GLU A 137 3.24 5.58 -7.08
C GLU A 137 1.78 5.10 -7.10
N PHE A 138 1.36 4.32 -6.09
CA PHE A 138 -0.03 3.91 -5.93
C PHE A 138 -0.96 5.12 -5.74
N SER A 139 -0.56 6.10 -4.93
CA SER A 139 -1.35 7.30 -4.64
C SER A 139 -1.57 8.18 -5.87
N ILE A 140 -0.61 8.23 -6.79
CA ILE A 140 -0.71 8.96 -8.07
C ILE A 140 -1.19 8.08 -9.23
N LYS A 141 -1.75 6.89 -8.93
CA LYS A 141 -2.33 5.93 -9.89
C LYS A 141 -1.35 5.30 -10.88
N LYS A 142 -0.07 5.35 -10.62
CA LYS A 142 0.94 4.60 -11.35
C LYS A 142 1.03 3.18 -10.79
N LEU A 143 0.01 2.37 -11.12
CA LEU A 143 -0.18 1.07 -10.48
C LEU A 143 0.89 0.05 -10.87
N ASP A 144 1.37 0.09 -12.13
CA ASP A 144 2.42 -0.82 -12.61
C ASP A 144 3.75 -0.57 -11.89
N GLU A 145 4.11 0.71 -11.70
CA GLU A 145 5.29 1.13 -10.96
C GLU A 145 5.17 0.75 -9.47
N ALA A 146 4.01 0.98 -8.87
CA ALA A 146 3.73 0.57 -7.50
C ALA A 146 3.89 -0.94 -7.31
N LYS A 147 3.33 -1.75 -8.23
CA LYS A 147 3.46 -3.20 -8.25
C LYS A 147 4.91 -3.64 -8.42
N ALA A 148 5.66 -3.00 -9.33
CA ALA A 148 7.07 -3.31 -9.55
C ALA A 148 7.92 -3.08 -8.28
N TRP A 149 7.66 -1.99 -7.53
CA TRP A 149 8.34 -1.74 -6.27
C TRP A 149 7.95 -2.74 -5.18
N GLN A 150 6.68 -3.14 -5.09
CA GLN A 150 6.26 -4.18 -4.14
C GLN A 150 6.89 -5.55 -4.46
N LYS A 151 7.06 -5.88 -5.74
CA LYS A 151 7.81 -7.09 -6.15
C LYS A 151 9.28 -7.01 -5.74
N LYS A 152 9.91 -5.84 -5.78
CA LYS A 152 11.28 -5.66 -5.24
C LYS A 152 11.31 -5.88 -3.73
N VAL A 153 10.27 -5.41 -2.98
CA VAL A 153 10.14 -5.71 -1.56
C VAL A 153 10.07 -7.22 -1.32
N LEU A 154 9.25 -7.95 -2.07
CA LEU A 154 9.12 -9.40 -1.96
C LEU A 154 10.41 -10.16 -2.34
N ALA A 155 11.22 -9.60 -3.22
CA ALA A 155 12.53 -10.17 -3.55
C ALA A 155 13.53 -10.05 -2.37
N VAL A 156 13.37 -9.05 -1.49
CA VAL A 156 14.19 -8.86 -0.28
C VAL A 156 13.59 -9.61 0.90
N ASP A 157 12.29 -9.51 1.09
CA ASP A 157 11.52 -10.18 2.14
C ASP A 157 10.29 -10.88 1.55
N ALA A 158 10.47 -12.14 1.21
CA ALA A 158 9.41 -12.98 0.64
C ALA A 158 8.21 -13.20 1.60
N LYS A 159 8.36 -12.85 2.89
CA LYS A 159 7.27 -12.98 3.89
C LYS A 159 6.57 -11.66 4.18
N ASP A 160 6.86 -10.59 3.47
CA ASP A 160 6.16 -9.33 3.63
C ASP A 160 4.70 -9.45 3.16
N ALA A 161 3.79 -9.66 4.12
CA ALA A 161 2.36 -9.84 3.85
C ALA A 161 1.71 -8.60 3.23
N GLU A 162 2.22 -7.40 3.51
CA GLU A 162 1.68 -6.15 2.98
C GLU A 162 2.08 -5.98 1.51
N ALA A 163 3.33 -6.26 1.16
CA ALA A 163 3.79 -6.21 -0.21
C ALA A 163 3.03 -7.22 -1.09
N ALA A 164 2.87 -8.46 -0.61
CA ALA A 164 2.07 -9.47 -1.30
C ALA A 164 0.61 -9.04 -1.47
N TYR A 165 0.01 -8.46 -0.42
CA TYR A 165 -1.34 -7.91 -0.48
C TYR A 165 -1.48 -6.84 -1.56
N VAL A 166 -0.57 -5.86 -1.62
CA VAL A 166 -0.66 -4.75 -2.58
C VAL A 166 -0.51 -5.26 -4.02
N VAL A 167 0.41 -6.19 -4.29
CA VAL A 167 0.53 -6.83 -5.62
C VAL A 167 -0.81 -7.45 -6.02
N GLY A 168 -1.38 -8.30 -5.17
CA GLY A 168 -2.63 -8.99 -5.50
C GLY A 168 -3.85 -8.06 -5.61
N VAL A 169 -3.86 -6.94 -4.87
CA VAL A 169 -4.91 -5.92 -5.00
C VAL A 169 -4.81 -5.21 -6.35
N ILE A 170 -3.62 -4.82 -6.79
CA ILE A 170 -3.42 -4.14 -8.08
C ILE A 170 -3.89 -5.05 -9.22
N ASP A 171 -3.46 -6.29 -9.25
CA ASP A 171 -3.87 -7.24 -10.28
C ASP A 171 -5.38 -7.53 -10.26
N GLY A 172 -5.95 -7.69 -9.07
CA GLY A 172 -7.39 -7.90 -8.92
C GLY A 172 -8.21 -6.69 -9.39
N MET A 173 -7.73 -5.47 -9.13
CA MET A 173 -8.36 -4.23 -9.61
C MET A 173 -8.30 -4.13 -11.13
N GLU A 174 -7.15 -4.40 -11.73
CA GLU A 174 -6.97 -4.37 -13.18
C GLU A 174 -7.84 -5.44 -13.85
N ALA A 175 -7.84 -6.68 -13.36
CA ALA A 175 -8.70 -7.74 -13.86
C ALA A 175 -10.19 -7.38 -13.78
N HIS A 176 -10.61 -6.72 -12.71
CA HIS A 176 -11.98 -6.24 -12.56
C HIS A 176 -12.32 -5.15 -13.59
N GLN A 177 -11.46 -4.16 -13.76
CA GLN A 177 -11.66 -3.08 -14.72
C GLN A 177 -11.73 -3.60 -16.17
N ASN A 178 -10.82 -4.52 -16.52
CA ASN A 178 -10.81 -5.17 -17.83
C ASN A 178 -12.10 -5.94 -18.09
N ALA A 179 -12.55 -6.75 -17.13
CA ALA A 179 -13.80 -7.49 -17.25
C ALA A 179 -15.01 -6.55 -17.45
N LEU A 180 -15.12 -5.49 -16.64
CA LEU A 180 -16.18 -4.51 -16.79
C LEU A 180 -16.15 -3.82 -18.15
N ALA A 181 -14.98 -3.43 -18.64
CA ALA A 181 -14.83 -2.78 -19.94
C ALA A 181 -15.27 -3.69 -21.09
N VAL A 182 -14.91 -4.99 -21.03
CA VAL A 182 -15.31 -5.98 -22.06
C VAL A 182 -16.82 -6.23 -22.02
N LEU A 183 -17.39 -6.43 -20.82
CA LEU A 183 -18.83 -6.65 -20.64
C LEU A 183 -19.65 -5.43 -21.09
N GLN A 184 -19.21 -4.25 -20.74
CA GLN A 184 -19.88 -3.00 -21.14
C GLN A 184 -19.92 -2.82 -22.65
N ARG A 185 -18.82 -3.10 -23.35
CA ARG A 185 -18.80 -3.05 -24.83
C ARG A 185 -19.77 -4.05 -25.46
N ALA A 186 -20.01 -5.17 -24.78
CA ALA A 186 -20.99 -6.18 -25.22
C ALA A 186 -22.44 -5.88 -24.76
N GLY A 187 -22.67 -4.77 -24.03
CA GLY A 187 -23.99 -4.43 -23.49
C GLY A 187 -24.45 -5.32 -22.33
N ILE A 188 -23.50 -5.99 -21.66
CA ILE A 188 -23.76 -6.96 -20.60
C ILE A 188 -23.44 -6.35 -19.24
N LYS A 189 -24.33 -6.56 -18.29
CA LYS A 189 -24.10 -6.20 -16.89
C LYS A 189 -23.39 -7.35 -16.19
N ASP A 190 -22.30 -7.03 -15.47
CA ASP A 190 -21.58 -8.00 -14.64
C ASP A 190 -22.53 -8.58 -13.56
N ASP A 191 -22.69 -9.89 -13.53
CA ASP A 191 -23.46 -10.61 -12.51
C ASP A 191 -22.63 -10.93 -11.27
N GLY A 192 -21.29 -10.84 -11.37
CA GLY A 192 -20.35 -11.19 -10.31
C GLY A 192 -20.30 -12.67 -9.98
N GLU A 193 -20.84 -13.52 -10.86
CA GLU A 193 -20.93 -14.99 -10.69
C GLU A 193 -20.37 -15.75 -11.90
N GLY A 194 -19.51 -15.09 -12.70
CA GLY A 194 -18.84 -15.68 -13.84
C GLY A 194 -19.55 -15.48 -15.18
N ASN A 195 -20.59 -14.65 -15.23
CA ASN A 195 -21.24 -14.19 -16.43
C ASN A 195 -21.62 -15.32 -17.42
N ALA A 196 -22.15 -16.45 -16.88
CA ALA A 196 -22.40 -17.68 -17.63
C ALA A 196 -23.31 -17.52 -18.85
N LYS A 197 -24.13 -16.46 -18.90
CA LYS A 197 -25.05 -16.16 -20.01
C LYS A 197 -24.43 -15.24 -21.06
N ALA A 198 -23.20 -14.78 -20.85
CA ALA A 198 -22.52 -13.93 -21.81
C ALA A 198 -22.09 -14.71 -23.05
N PRO A 199 -21.98 -14.07 -24.25
CA PRO A 199 -21.49 -14.72 -25.46
C PRO A 199 -20.07 -15.25 -25.29
N ALA A 200 -19.77 -16.42 -25.87
CA ALA A 200 -18.45 -17.04 -25.82
C ALA A 200 -17.32 -16.08 -26.18
N LYS A 201 -17.45 -15.33 -27.26
CA LYS A 201 -16.45 -14.33 -27.68
C LYS A 201 -16.14 -13.28 -26.62
N THR A 202 -17.14 -12.87 -25.84
CA THR A 202 -16.97 -11.90 -24.74
C THR A 202 -16.15 -12.53 -23.61
N MET A 203 -16.45 -13.78 -23.24
CA MET A 203 -15.75 -14.48 -22.16
C MET A 203 -14.33 -14.87 -22.55
N GLU A 204 -14.10 -15.25 -23.81
CA GLU A 204 -12.76 -15.48 -24.36
C GLU A 204 -11.90 -14.23 -24.30
N ALA A 205 -12.47 -13.06 -24.61
CA ALA A 205 -11.77 -11.78 -24.49
C ALA A 205 -11.41 -11.45 -23.04
N ILE A 206 -12.31 -11.71 -22.08
CA ILE A 206 -12.02 -11.55 -20.65
C ILE A 206 -10.90 -12.51 -20.22
N LYS A 207 -11.00 -13.78 -20.61
CA LYS A 207 -10.00 -14.79 -20.29
C LYS A 207 -8.62 -14.43 -20.83
N ALA A 208 -8.54 -13.96 -22.07
CA ALA A 208 -7.29 -13.56 -22.70
C ALA A 208 -6.61 -12.38 -21.99
N GLN A 209 -7.40 -11.40 -21.49
CA GLN A 209 -6.86 -10.23 -20.79
C GLN A 209 -6.54 -10.51 -19.32
N ASN A 210 -7.32 -11.34 -18.65
CA ASN A 210 -7.31 -11.45 -17.19
C ASN A 210 -6.64 -12.71 -16.65
N GLY A 211 -6.35 -13.70 -17.50
CA GLY A 211 -5.85 -15.00 -17.03
C GLY A 211 -4.64 -14.87 -16.10
N ALA A 212 -3.59 -14.20 -16.58
CA ALA A 212 -2.36 -14.01 -15.81
C ALA A 212 -2.56 -13.11 -14.59
N LEU A 213 -3.37 -12.04 -14.72
CA LEU A 213 -3.66 -11.12 -13.61
C LEU A 213 -4.38 -11.82 -12.45
N VAL A 214 -5.39 -12.62 -12.77
CA VAL A 214 -6.16 -13.37 -11.77
C VAL A 214 -5.29 -14.41 -11.08
N GLU A 215 -4.43 -15.11 -11.81
CA GLU A 215 -3.51 -16.10 -11.25
C GLU A 215 -2.50 -15.43 -10.29
N GLU A 216 -1.84 -14.36 -10.71
CA GLU A 216 -0.91 -13.61 -9.87
C GLU A 216 -1.61 -13.01 -8.64
N ALA A 217 -2.82 -12.46 -8.82
CA ALA A 217 -3.60 -11.91 -7.71
C ALA A 217 -3.95 -12.97 -6.66
N LEU A 218 -4.39 -14.16 -7.09
CA LEU A 218 -4.71 -15.26 -6.17
C LEU A 218 -3.47 -15.74 -5.42
N GLN A 219 -2.35 -15.90 -6.12
CA GLN A 219 -1.08 -16.31 -5.51
C GLN A 219 -0.63 -15.28 -4.47
N SER A 220 -0.58 -14.01 -4.83
CA SER A 220 -0.09 -12.93 -3.97
C SER A 220 -0.99 -12.71 -2.74
N LEU A 221 -2.32 -12.72 -2.91
CA LEU A 221 -3.25 -12.59 -1.79
C LEU A 221 -3.24 -13.82 -0.88
N SER A 222 -3.07 -15.02 -1.42
CA SER A 222 -2.91 -16.25 -0.62
C SER A 222 -1.64 -16.17 0.22
N GLN A 223 -0.52 -15.77 -0.38
CA GLN A 223 0.73 -15.53 0.34
C GLN A 223 0.58 -14.48 1.45
N ALA A 224 -0.16 -13.40 1.19
CA ALA A 224 -0.45 -12.38 2.21
C ALA A 224 -1.21 -12.96 3.41
N VAL A 225 -2.20 -13.83 3.17
CA VAL A 225 -2.96 -14.51 4.24
C VAL A 225 -2.11 -15.56 4.96
N GLU A 226 -1.29 -16.33 4.26
CA GLU A 226 -0.36 -17.30 4.85
C GLU A 226 0.63 -16.60 5.80
N ASN A 227 1.20 -15.47 5.37
CA ASN A 227 2.15 -14.70 6.17
C ASN A 227 1.49 -13.89 7.30
N ARG A 228 0.18 -13.59 7.17
CA ARG A 228 -0.64 -12.90 8.18
C ARG A 228 -2.03 -13.53 8.26
N PRO A 229 -2.23 -14.59 9.07
CA PRO A 229 -3.47 -15.40 9.06
C PRO A 229 -4.78 -14.66 9.36
N ASN A 230 -4.72 -13.48 9.99
CA ASN A 230 -5.91 -12.65 10.29
C ASN A 230 -6.00 -11.41 9.39
N TYR A 231 -5.40 -11.44 8.20
CA TYR A 231 -5.40 -10.31 7.26
C TYR A 231 -6.76 -10.21 6.56
N ALA A 232 -7.73 -9.62 7.24
CA ALA A 232 -9.12 -9.51 6.78
C ALA A 232 -9.27 -8.85 5.40
N ASP A 233 -8.42 -7.86 5.09
CA ASP A 233 -8.50 -7.16 3.80
C ASP A 233 -7.95 -8.03 2.65
N ALA A 234 -6.91 -8.82 2.89
CA ALA A 234 -6.43 -9.79 1.91
C ALA A 234 -7.46 -10.89 1.65
N MET A 235 -8.12 -11.39 2.71
CA MET A 235 -9.22 -12.36 2.58
C MET A 235 -10.40 -11.78 1.78
N ALA A 236 -10.78 -10.52 2.03
CA ALA A 236 -11.85 -9.87 1.28
C ALA A 236 -11.52 -9.74 -0.20
N ASN A 237 -10.26 -9.39 -0.53
CA ASN A 237 -9.81 -9.28 -1.91
C ASN A 237 -9.69 -10.66 -2.59
N LEU A 238 -9.29 -11.73 -1.87
CA LEU A 238 -9.40 -13.11 -2.39
C LEU A 238 -10.82 -13.41 -2.85
N GLY A 239 -11.84 -13.08 -2.05
CA GLY A 239 -13.22 -13.24 -2.45
C GLY A 239 -13.61 -12.48 -3.72
N LEU A 240 -13.06 -11.28 -3.93
CA LEU A 240 -13.29 -10.51 -5.16
C LEU A 240 -12.58 -11.11 -6.37
N VAL A 241 -11.33 -11.56 -6.19
CA VAL A 241 -10.56 -12.18 -7.27
C VAL A 241 -11.14 -13.54 -7.69
N TYR A 242 -11.65 -14.35 -6.75
CA TYR A 242 -12.35 -15.59 -7.10
C TYR A 242 -13.61 -15.35 -7.95
N ARG A 243 -14.30 -14.21 -7.81
CA ARG A 243 -15.38 -13.82 -8.73
C ARG A 243 -14.86 -13.56 -10.15
N ARG A 244 -13.68 -12.95 -10.27
CA ARG A 244 -13.02 -12.76 -11.58
C ARG A 244 -12.49 -14.08 -12.14
N LYS A 245 -12.07 -15.00 -11.26
CA LYS A 245 -11.70 -16.34 -11.68
C LYS A 245 -12.88 -17.12 -12.29
N ALA A 246 -14.06 -16.98 -11.72
CA ALA A 246 -15.28 -17.59 -12.26
C ALA A 246 -15.59 -17.13 -13.70
N ASP A 247 -15.19 -15.90 -14.11
CA ASP A 247 -15.30 -15.45 -15.50
C ASP A 247 -14.38 -16.24 -16.44
N LEU A 248 -13.24 -16.74 -15.94
CA LEU A 248 -12.26 -17.48 -16.73
C LEU A 248 -12.67 -18.93 -16.99
N ASP A 249 -13.57 -19.45 -16.15
CA ASP A 249 -14.07 -20.83 -16.23
C ASP A 249 -15.31 -20.96 -17.14
N TYR A 250 -15.49 -20.01 -18.05
CA TYR A 250 -16.56 -20.07 -19.04
C TYR A 250 -16.55 -21.40 -19.78
N GLY A 251 -17.72 -22.04 -19.90
CA GLY A 251 -17.90 -23.37 -20.50
C GLY A 251 -17.65 -24.53 -19.52
N ASN A 252 -17.16 -24.26 -18.31
CA ASN A 252 -17.04 -25.27 -17.23
C ASN A 252 -17.86 -24.82 -16.01
N GLU A 253 -19.16 -25.23 -16.02
CA GLU A 253 -20.14 -24.82 -15.00
C GLU A 253 -19.71 -25.22 -13.58
N GLN A 254 -19.14 -26.42 -13.41
CA GLN A 254 -18.71 -26.87 -12.08
C GLN A 254 -17.55 -26.01 -11.54
N ALA A 255 -16.51 -25.75 -12.35
CA ALA A 255 -15.41 -24.92 -11.93
C ALA A 255 -15.87 -23.49 -11.59
N ARG A 256 -16.76 -22.91 -12.40
CA ARG A 256 -17.37 -21.62 -12.16
C ARG A 256 -18.10 -21.56 -10.81
N LEU A 257 -18.94 -22.56 -10.52
CA LEU A 257 -19.67 -22.64 -9.26
C LEU A 257 -18.75 -22.83 -8.07
N ASP A 258 -17.70 -23.64 -8.21
CA ASP A 258 -16.69 -23.85 -7.17
C ASP A 258 -15.97 -22.54 -6.83
N ASP A 259 -15.64 -21.71 -7.83
CA ASP A 259 -15.00 -20.44 -7.62
C ASP A 259 -15.95 -19.39 -6.98
N VAL A 260 -17.23 -19.40 -7.34
CA VAL A 260 -18.24 -18.57 -6.66
C VAL A 260 -18.38 -19.00 -5.19
N ALA A 261 -18.36 -20.30 -4.92
CA ALA A 261 -18.41 -20.80 -3.55
C ALA A 261 -17.17 -20.37 -2.73
N LYS A 262 -15.97 -20.46 -3.32
CA LYS A 262 -14.73 -19.95 -2.70
C LYS A 262 -14.79 -18.44 -2.45
N ALA A 263 -15.37 -17.67 -3.36
CA ALA A 263 -15.56 -16.24 -3.17
C ALA A 263 -16.42 -15.93 -1.93
N MET A 264 -17.49 -16.70 -1.71
CA MET A 264 -18.35 -16.57 -0.53
C MET A 264 -17.63 -17.01 0.75
N GLU A 265 -16.86 -18.10 0.70
CA GLU A 265 -16.06 -18.58 1.84
C GLU A 265 -15.05 -17.53 2.30
N TRP A 266 -14.26 -16.96 1.37
CA TRP A 266 -13.28 -15.94 1.70
C TRP A 266 -13.93 -14.67 2.25
N ARG A 267 -15.09 -14.29 1.73
CA ARG A 267 -15.87 -13.18 2.30
C ARG A 267 -16.29 -13.45 3.74
N ALA A 268 -16.75 -14.67 4.05
CA ALA A 268 -17.13 -15.06 5.42
C ALA A 268 -15.91 -15.03 6.35
N LYS A 269 -14.76 -15.57 5.92
CA LYS A 269 -13.49 -15.50 6.67
C LYS A 269 -13.08 -14.05 6.96
N ALA A 270 -13.16 -13.16 5.97
CA ALA A 270 -12.85 -11.74 6.15
C ALA A 270 -13.75 -11.07 7.21
N ILE A 271 -15.04 -11.35 7.20
CA ILE A 271 -16.00 -10.83 8.19
C ILE A 271 -15.64 -11.34 9.58
N SER A 272 -15.37 -12.63 9.74
CA SER A 272 -14.99 -13.24 11.02
C SER A 272 -13.68 -12.66 11.55
N ALA A 273 -12.66 -12.47 10.68
CA ALA A 273 -11.39 -11.88 11.07
C ALA A 273 -11.55 -10.42 11.55
N ARG A 274 -12.38 -9.62 10.86
CA ARG A 274 -12.68 -8.24 11.30
C ARG A 274 -13.39 -8.21 12.65
N LYS A 275 -14.38 -9.10 12.85
CA LYS A 275 -15.10 -9.22 14.13
C LYS A 275 -14.13 -9.57 15.27
N ALA A 276 -13.26 -10.54 15.08
CA ALA A 276 -12.26 -10.93 16.07
C ALA A 276 -11.27 -9.80 16.43
N LEU A 277 -10.96 -8.91 15.48
CA LEU A 277 -10.14 -7.72 15.76
C LEU A 277 -10.86 -6.67 16.61
N MET A 278 -12.17 -6.51 16.43
CA MET A 278 -13.00 -5.57 17.22
C MET A 278 -13.27 -6.07 18.64
N GLU A 279 -13.31 -7.37 18.85
CA GLU A 279 -13.58 -8.01 20.15
C GLU A 279 -12.34 -8.12 21.05
N LYS A 280 -11.13 -7.82 20.56
CA LYS A 280 -9.92 -7.79 21.39
C LYS A 280 -9.97 -6.58 22.34
N PRO A 281 -9.92 -6.77 23.69
CA PRO A 281 -9.90 -5.67 24.64
C PRO A 281 -8.59 -4.86 24.43
N GLY A 282 -8.70 -3.61 24.01
CA GLY A 282 -7.56 -2.69 23.86
C GLY A 282 -7.48 -1.91 22.56
N ALA A 283 -8.29 -2.20 21.53
CA ALA A 283 -8.22 -1.49 20.26
C ALA A 283 -9.12 -0.22 20.17
N GLY A 284 -9.80 0.15 21.26
CA GLY A 284 -10.84 1.19 21.22
C GLY A 284 -10.88 2.20 22.35
N SER A 285 -9.79 2.42 23.14
CA SER A 285 -9.90 3.30 24.33
C SER A 285 -8.93 4.47 24.42
N ASP A 286 -8.47 5.02 23.27
CA ASP A 286 -7.66 6.25 23.31
C ASP A 286 -8.24 7.42 22.50
N SER A 287 -9.55 7.42 22.28
CA SER A 287 -10.24 8.60 21.75
C SER A 287 -11.51 8.88 22.55
N ALA A 288 -11.40 9.74 23.55
CA ALA A 288 -12.42 10.52 24.25
C ALA A 288 -12.36 10.39 25.77
N LYS A 289 -11.44 11.10 26.40
CA LYS A 289 -11.74 11.70 27.71
C LYS A 289 -11.92 13.19 27.49
N PRO A 290 -13.11 13.75 27.72
CA PRO A 290 -13.26 15.20 27.85
C PRO A 290 -12.59 15.61 29.15
N GLN A 291 -11.65 16.56 29.06
CA GLN A 291 -11.13 17.24 30.23
C GLN A 291 -12.25 18.13 30.79
N GLN A 292 -12.58 17.91 32.05
CA GLN A 292 -13.29 18.87 32.88
C GLN A 292 -12.30 19.88 33.41
#